data_b0c90b1562bc2fa22f978f46668edbd3
#
_entry.id   b0c90b1562bc2fa22f978f46668edbd3
#
_cell.length_a   1.000
_cell.length_b   1.000
_cell.length_c   1.000
_cell.angle_alpha   90.00
_cell.angle_beta   90.00
_cell.angle_gamma   90.00
#
_symmetry.space_group_name_H-M   'P 1'
#
loop_
_entity.id
_entity.type
_entity.pdbx_description
1 polymer ?
#
loop_
_entity_poly.entity_id
_entity_poly.type
_entity_poly.pdbx_seq_one_letter_code
_entity_poly.pdbx_strand_id
1 'polypeptide(L)'
;MADSEHIKFDYNEADHTVTVECDIPEEHIGRQATFTVHAVAEVKDSDPKDSKKSIFSRSFQVENTRVRFELPFKKVRSYAFKGSNIHIVWKVKLKIDDGIIFDTTYKKDFSRPLSKPPKKGDAAQLIDPKDHIDYAANLGALSFADKVQFWVILFGGMMLITVLTLGALVIDFRLSPSTSSSDDEGGGGVTAIALFVDFLVGYGMYAGLKGRLRRYMTFNLSKRVLMKKVDRNTWVSVTDLVRGSPKVDLEDVTLRVVACNMEKGQYYRGSGSDRTTVDFSEPIQALLLFEQKVDHIAAGTSIREHFSGEFGFAAMFDYLYPPNRIGAKHGIDVYWEVQLLVRHLIDQELVGPVNDFRYQDFFQAPASSGEPKISA
;
A
#
# COMPACT_ATOMS: atom_id res chain seq x y z
N MET A 1 13.61 -16.67 32.85
CA MET A 1 13.89 -15.69 31.78
C MET A 1 15.15 -14.96 32.20
N ALA A 2 16.28 -15.34 31.64
CA ALA A 2 17.57 -14.71 31.95
C ALA A 2 17.65 -13.37 31.22
N ASP A 3 18.07 -12.37 31.87
CA ASP A 3 17.66 -11.01 31.81
C ASP A 3 18.27 -10.11 30.75
N SER A 4 17.47 -9.13 30.44
CA SER A 4 17.72 -7.96 29.61
C SER A 4 18.95 -7.11 30.03
N GLU A 5 19.59 -7.40 31.16
CA GLU A 5 20.75 -6.63 31.67
C GLU A 5 22.04 -6.90 30.89
N HIS A 6 22.20 -8.11 30.35
CA HIS A 6 23.38 -8.50 29.59
C HIS A 6 23.47 -7.90 28.18
N ILE A 7 22.40 -7.28 27.67
CA ILE A 7 22.38 -6.66 26.36
C ILE A 7 22.04 -5.18 26.52
N LYS A 8 22.91 -4.31 26.04
CA LYS A 8 22.74 -2.85 26.01
C LYS A 8 22.66 -2.36 24.59
N PHE A 9 21.82 -1.35 24.38
CA PHE A 9 21.71 -0.66 23.08
C PHE A 9 22.17 0.77 23.22
N ASP A 10 22.96 1.20 22.24
CA ASP A 10 23.27 2.58 21.99
C ASP A 10 22.87 2.92 20.56
N TYR A 11 22.04 3.96 20.37
CA TYR A 11 21.55 4.39 19.09
C TYR A 11 22.11 5.76 18.72
N ASN A 12 22.96 5.78 17.71
CA ASN A 12 23.46 7.01 17.11
C ASN A 12 22.52 7.48 15.99
N GLU A 13 21.79 8.56 16.24
CA GLU A 13 20.86 9.15 15.25
C GLU A 13 21.58 9.75 14.05
N ALA A 14 22.78 10.32 14.23
CA ALA A 14 23.50 10.97 13.13
C ALA A 14 23.93 9.96 12.07
N ASP A 15 24.37 8.78 12.49
CA ASP A 15 24.85 7.71 11.60
C ASP A 15 23.77 6.66 11.30
N HIS A 16 22.61 6.77 11.94
CA HIS A 16 21.54 5.76 11.91
C HIS A 16 22.05 4.35 12.22
N THR A 17 22.88 4.25 13.26
CA THR A 17 23.52 3.00 13.68
C THR A 17 23.08 2.61 15.08
N VAL A 18 22.67 1.36 15.25
CA VAL A 18 22.45 0.74 16.55
C VAL A 18 23.68 -0.05 16.92
N THR A 19 24.29 0.29 18.04
CA THR A 19 25.34 -0.50 18.65
C THR A 19 24.71 -1.41 19.70
N VAL A 20 24.99 -2.69 19.62
CA VAL A 20 24.56 -3.70 20.59
C VAL A 20 25.80 -4.16 21.34
N GLU A 21 25.83 -3.93 22.64
CA GLU A 21 26.88 -4.40 23.53
C GLU A 21 26.33 -5.54 24.37
N CYS A 22 27.03 -6.67 24.36
CA CYS A 22 26.69 -7.85 25.13
C CYS A 22 27.73 -8.07 26.21
N ASP A 23 27.31 -8.05 27.48
CA ASP A 23 28.12 -8.42 28.62
C ASP A 23 27.99 -9.92 28.88
N ILE A 24 29.06 -10.69 28.68
CA ILE A 24 29.10 -12.16 28.77
C ILE A 24 29.85 -12.55 30.06
N PRO A 25 29.29 -13.41 30.94
CA PRO A 25 30.00 -13.89 32.12
C PRO A 25 31.31 -14.62 31.75
N GLU A 26 32.30 -14.50 32.61
CA GLU A 26 33.66 -15.08 32.44
C GLU A 26 33.64 -16.59 32.25
N GLU A 27 32.67 -17.29 32.83
CA GLU A 27 32.49 -18.74 32.72
C GLU A 27 32.22 -19.23 31.27
N HIS A 28 31.82 -18.33 30.39
CA HIS A 28 31.55 -18.63 28.97
C HIS A 28 32.73 -18.32 28.02
N ILE A 29 33.86 -17.81 28.55
CA ILE A 29 35.07 -17.58 27.75
C ILE A 29 35.54 -18.89 27.13
N GLY A 30 35.88 -18.86 25.85
CA GLY A 30 36.24 -20.04 25.07
C GLY A 30 35.05 -20.80 24.43
N ARG A 31 33.82 -20.51 24.82
CA ARG A 31 32.62 -21.14 24.26
C ARG A 31 32.23 -20.56 22.89
N GLN A 32 31.50 -21.34 22.11
CA GLN A 32 30.89 -20.86 20.88
C GLN A 32 29.60 -20.06 21.21
N ALA A 33 29.45 -18.92 20.57
CA ALA A 33 28.25 -18.12 20.71
C ALA A 33 27.69 -17.73 19.34
N THR A 34 26.37 -17.56 19.29
CA THR A 34 25.67 -17.05 18.11
C THR A 34 24.83 -15.84 18.47
N PHE A 35 25.18 -14.72 17.88
CA PHE A 35 24.42 -13.48 17.99
C PHE A 35 23.47 -13.34 16.78
N THR A 36 22.19 -13.13 17.05
CA THR A 36 21.17 -12.98 16.00
C THR A 36 20.28 -11.78 16.26
N VAL A 37 19.92 -11.08 15.21
CA VAL A 37 18.94 -10.00 15.26
C VAL A 37 17.87 -10.27 14.20
N HIS A 38 16.62 -10.28 14.66
CA HIS A 38 15.46 -10.44 13.80
C HIS A 38 14.57 -9.22 13.90
N ALA A 39 14.18 -8.66 12.78
CA ALA A 39 13.06 -7.73 12.74
C ALA A 39 11.75 -8.53 12.78
N VAL A 40 10.87 -8.15 13.65
CA VAL A 40 9.55 -8.77 13.83
C VAL A 40 8.49 -7.70 13.67
N ALA A 41 7.52 -7.92 12.79
CA ALA A 41 6.35 -7.08 12.69
C ALA A 41 5.28 -7.59 13.66
N GLU A 42 4.90 -6.75 14.62
CA GLU A 42 3.79 -6.97 15.52
C GLU A 42 2.60 -6.19 14.99
N VAL A 43 1.52 -6.88 14.69
CA VAL A 43 0.28 -6.24 14.20
C VAL A 43 -0.69 -6.15 15.36
N LYS A 44 -1.34 -5.01 15.52
CA LYS A 44 -2.29 -4.78 16.59
C LYS A 44 -3.38 -5.86 16.59
N ASP A 45 -3.64 -6.43 17.75
CA ASP A 45 -4.70 -7.42 18.03
C ASP A 45 -4.57 -8.76 17.24
N SER A 46 -3.39 -9.12 16.74
CA SER A 46 -3.24 -10.38 16.02
C SER A 46 -1.88 -11.06 16.22
N ASP A 47 -1.87 -12.35 15.97
CA ASP A 47 -0.67 -13.17 15.92
C ASP A 47 -0.21 -13.30 14.45
N PRO A 48 0.69 -12.45 13.97
CA PRO A 48 1.00 -12.38 12.55
C PRO A 48 1.85 -13.58 12.12
N LYS A 49 1.34 -14.35 11.18
CA LYS A 49 2.09 -15.42 10.52
C LYS A 49 3.15 -14.79 9.59
N ASP A 50 4.37 -15.32 9.59
CA ASP A 50 5.48 -14.89 8.71
C ASP A 50 5.91 -13.40 8.85
N SER A 51 5.83 -12.88 10.06
CA SER A 51 6.18 -11.50 10.39
C SER A 51 7.64 -11.31 10.84
N LYS A 52 8.53 -12.27 10.52
CA LYS A 52 9.92 -12.28 10.99
C LYS A 52 10.90 -12.24 9.82
N LYS A 53 11.91 -11.37 9.92
CA LYS A 53 13.02 -11.25 8.97
C LYS A 53 14.34 -11.30 9.72
N SER A 54 15.25 -12.19 9.32
CA SER A 54 16.62 -12.16 9.83
C SER A 54 17.35 -10.96 9.22
N ILE A 55 17.90 -10.09 10.06
CA ILE A 55 18.64 -8.91 9.63
C ILE A 55 20.13 -9.02 9.91
N PHE A 56 20.52 -9.82 10.91
CA PHE A 56 21.91 -10.09 11.22
C PHE A 56 22.05 -11.43 11.94
N SER A 57 23.12 -12.16 11.61
CA SER A 57 23.50 -13.37 12.32
C SER A 57 25.02 -13.54 12.23
N ARG A 58 25.66 -13.83 13.37
CA ARG A 58 27.10 -14.07 13.45
C ARG A 58 27.39 -15.10 14.54
N SER A 59 28.13 -16.14 14.22
CA SER A 59 28.72 -17.08 15.17
C SER A 59 30.17 -16.70 15.43
N PHE A 60 30.62 -16.81 16.67
CA PHE A 60 31.96 -16.45 17.11
C PHE A 60 32.34 -17.22 18.38
N GLN A 61 33.63 -17.33 18.64
CA GLN A 61 34.13 -17.80 19.92
C GLN A 61 34.19 -16.64 20.91
N VAL A 62 33.75 -16.84 22.14
CA VAL A 62 33.78 -15.81 23.18
C VAL A 62 35.22 -15.66 23.66
N GLU A 63 35.88 -14.59 23.26
CA GLU A 63 37.25 -14.27 23.67
C GLU A 63 37.29 -13.26 24.83
N ASN A 64 36.25 -12.43 24.97
CA ASN A 64 36.16 -11.37 25.93
C ASN A 64 34.78 -11.35 26.61
N THR A 65 34.72 -10.85 27.82
CA THR A 65 33.46 -10.64 28.55
C THR A 65 32.55 -9.57 27.99
N ARG A 66 33.06 -8.78 27.03
CA ARG A 66 32.29 -7.74 26.36
C ARG A 66 32.48 -7.82 24.84
N VAL A 67 31.35 -7.96 24.14
CA VAL A 67 31.30 -8.04 22.68
C VAL A 67 30.38 -6.97 22.13
N ARG A 68 30.80 -6.29 21.05
CA ARG A 68 30.08 -5.20 20.44
C ARG A 68 29.76 -5.49 18.97
N PHE A 69 28.51 -5.18 18.57
CA PHE A 69 28.02 -5.31 17.20
C PHE A 69 27.46 -3.97 16.74
N GLU A 70 27.83 -3.54 15.54
CA GLU A 70 27.32 -2.33 14.90
C GLU A 70 26.34 -2.71 13.77
N LEU A 71 25.13 -2.20 13.87
CA LEU A 71 24.02 -2.50 12.98
C LEU A 71 23.48 -1.21 12.32
N PRO A 72 24.13 -0.72 11.24
CA PRO A 72 23.65 0.47 10.56
C PRO A 72 22.38 0.14 9.76
N PHE A 73 21.31 0.91 9.97
CA PHE A 73 19.99 0.71 9.32
C PHE A 73 20.09 0.62 7.79
N LYS A 74 20.95 1.47 7.18
CA LYS A 74 21.15 1.46 5.72
C LYS A 74 21.75 0.16 5.17
N LYS A 75 22.59 -0.53 5.93
CA LYS A 75 23.21 -1.82 5.53
C LYS A 75 22.28 -2.99 5.77
N VAL A 76 21.61 -3.02 6.93
CA VAL A 76 20.67 -4.10 7.28
C VAL A 76 19.31 -3.95 6.60
N ARG A 77 19.06 -2.81 5.96
CA ARG A 77 17.80 -2.46 5.28
C ARG A 77 16.59 -2.76 6.14
N SER A 78 16.68 -2.39 7.39
CA SER A 78 15.63 -2.50 8.40
C SER A 78 15.88 -1.49 9.50
N TYR A 79 14.82 -1.13 10.21
CA TYR A 79 14.85 -0.26 11.38
C TYR A 79 13.64 -0.57 12.26
N ALA A 80 13.71 -0.22 13.54
CA ALA A 80 12.54 -0.28 14.40
C ALA A 80 11.55 0.81 13.98
N PHE A 81 10.27 0.50 14.00
CA PHE A 81 9.22 1.39 13.56
C PHE A 81 7.99 1.26 14.44
N LYS A 82 7.35 2.37 14.75
CA LYS A 82 6.09 2.42 15.49
C LYS A 82 5.03 3.13 14.64
N GLY A 83 4.17 2.35 14.02
CA GLY A 83 3.04 2.83 13.23
C GLY A 83 1.72 2.77 13.97
N SER A 84 0.64 2.97 13.25
CA SER A 84 -0.73 2.90 13.77
C SER A 84 -1.19 1.45 13.97
N ASN A 85 -0.87 0.59 13.01
CA ASN A 85 -1.29 -0.81 12.97
C ASN A 85 -0.13 -1.80 13.06
N ILE A 86 1.09 -1.37 12.70
CA ILE A 86 2.29 -2.20 12.72
C ILE A 86 3.35 -1.60 13.62
N HIS A 87 3.90 -2.45 14.50
CA HIS A 87 5.14 -2.16 15.21
C HIS A 87 6.23 -3.10 14.68
N ILE A 88 7.38 -2.55 14.28
CA ILE A 88 8.55 -3.34 13.89
C ILE A 88 9.57 -3.22 15.01
N VAL A 89 9.85 -4.35 15.66
CA VAL A 89 10.76 -4.48 16.78
C VAL A 89 11.93 -5.36 16.38
N TRP A 90 13.15 -5.01 16.77
CA TRP A 90 14.28 -5.90 16.64
C TRP A 90 14.38 -6.79 17.87
N LYS A 91 14.24 -8.09 17.68
CA LYS A 91 14.48 -9.09 18.72
C LYS A 91 15.91 -9.57 18.63
N VAL A 92 16.70 -9.18 19.62
CA VAL A 92 18.12 -9.52 19.72
C VAL A 92 18.25 -10.74 20.60
N LYS A 93 19.08 -11.70 20.16
CA LYS A 93 19.35 -12.95 20.88
C LYS A 93 20.83 -13.26 20.81
N LEU A 94 21.44 -13.45 21.97
CA LEU A 94 22.75 -14.08 22.11
C LEU A 94 22.56 -15.49 22.70
N LYS A 95 22.99 -16.50 21.96
CA LYS A 95 22.96 -17.91 22.36
C LYS A 95 24.39 -18.36 22.54
N ILE A 96 24.72 -18.92 23.70
CA ILE A 96 26.02 -19.48 24.03
C ILE A 96 25.85 -21.00 24.16
N ASP A 97 26.69 -21.75 23.50
CA ASP A 97 26.71 -23.20 23.54
C ASP A 97 27.47 -23.67 24.80
N ASP A 98 26.75 -24.08 25.82
CA ASP A 98 27.31 -24.58 27.07
C ASP A 98 27.59 -26.08 27.05
N GLY A 99 27.28 -26.78 25.98
CA GLY A 99 27.86 -28.08 25.60
C GLY A 99 27.26 -29.33 26.23
N ILE A 100 26.28 -29.27 27.17
CA ILE A 100 25.84 -30.52 27.81
C ILE A 100 24.33 -30.79 27.74
N ILE A 101 23.45 -29.86 28.02
CA ILE A 101 21.98 -30.08 27.94
C ILE A 101 21.20 -28.80 27.56
N PHE A 102 21.64 -27.64 28.01
CA PHE A 102 20.94 -26.38 27.77
C PHE A 102 21.91 -25.27 27.37
N ASP A 103 21.57 -24.57 26.29
CA ASP A 103 22.31 -23.37 25.88
C ASP A 103 21.88 -22.14 26.70
N THR A 104 22.84 -21.35 27.14
CA THR A 104 22.53 -20.05 27.75
C THR A 104 22.06 -19.07 26.70
N THR A 105 20.94 -18.41 26.97
CA THR A 105 20.33 -17.50 26.00
C THR A 105 19.93 -16.20 26.64
N TYR A 106 20.48 -15.08 26.14
CA TYR A 106 20.10 -13.72 26.49
C TYR A 106 19.25 -13.14 25.38
N LYS A 107 18.18 -12.40 25.74
CA LYS A 107 17.25 -11.79 24.79
C LYS A 107 16.92 -10.37 25.22
N LYS A 108 16.83 -9.47 24.25
CA LYS A 108 16.35 -8.10 24.46
C LYS A 108 15.74 -7.54 23.19
N ASP A 109 14.71 -6.75 23.37
CA ASP A 109 14.03 -6.09 22.26
C ASP A 109 14.51 -4.64 22.12
N PHE A 110 14.75 -4.21 20.86
CA PHE A 110 15.05 -2.84 20.50
C PHE A 110 13.86 -2.28 19.71
N SER A 111 13.21 -1.26 20.28
CA SER A 111 11.97 -0.68 19.72
C SER A 111 12.08 0.83 19.45
N ARG A 112 13.25 1.44 19.60
CA ARG A 112 13.42 2.87 19.31
C ARG A 112 13.26 3.12 17.80
N PRO A 113 12.21 3.87 17.37
CA PRO A 113 11.93 4.06 15.97
C PRO A 113 12.94 5.01 15.30
N LEU A 114 13.07 4.85 14.00
CA LEU A 114 13.76 5.84 13.16
C LEU A 114 13.00 7.17 13.22
N SER A 115 13.69 8.24 13.52
CA SER A 115 13.13 9.60 13.48
C SER A 115 13.19 10.16 12.05
N LYS A 116 12.13 10.84 11.64
CA LYS A 116 12.11 11.64 10.43
C LYS A 116 11.72 13.08 10.77
N PRO A 117 12.29 14.07 10.10
CA PRO A 117 11.91 15.45 10.35
C PRO A 117 10.42 15.65 10.08
N PRO A 118 9.73 16.49 10.86
CA PRO A 118 8.35 16.80 10.60
C PRO A 118 8.22 17.49 9.24
N LYS A 119 7.16 17.17 8.52
CA LYS A 119 6.85 17.81 7.26
C LYS A 119 6.60 19.31 7.45
N LYS A 120 7.18 20.14 6.59
CA LYS A 120 6.80 21.53 6.45
C LYS A 120 5.69 21.65 5.39
N GLY A 121 4.52 22.12 5.79
CA GLY A 121 3.35 22.33 4.92
C GLY A 121 2.27 21.26 5.08
N ASP A 122 1.15 21.48 4.39
CA ASP A 122 -0.01 20.60 4.47
C ASP A 122 0.25 19.26 3.77
N ALA A 123 -0.11 18.19 4.46
CA ALA A 123 -0.08 16.87 3.88
C ALA A 123 -1.16 16.78 2.80
N ALA A 124 -0.77 16.54 1.55
CA ALA A 124 -1.72 16.11 0.55
C ALA A 124 -2.36 14.82 1.05
N GLN A 125 -3.67 14.81 1.23
CA GLN A 125 -4.39 13.59 1.54
C GLN A 125 -4.46 12.72 0.30
N LEU A 126 -4.24 11.43 0.47
CA LEU A 126 -4.60 10.46 -0.56
C LEU A 126 -6.13 10.46 -0.65
N ILE A 127 -6.62 10.69 -1.86
CA ILE A 127 -8.06 10.77 -2.11
C ILE A 127 -8.50 9.43 -2.69
N ASP A 128 -9.49 8.79 -2.06
CA ASP A 128 -10.13 7.61 -2.68
C ASP A 128 -11.01 8.07 -3.84
N PRO A 129 -10.69 7.70 -5.10
CA PRO A 129 -11.47 8.12 -6.26
C PRO A 129 -12.92 7.66 -6.21
N LYS A 130 -13.23 6.63 -5.43
CA LYS A 130 -14.61 6.12 -5.28
C LYS A 130 -15.53 7.10 -4.59
N ASP A 131 -14.99 7.91 -3.68
CA ASP A 131 -15.79 8.84 -2.87
C ASP A 131 -16.12 10.16 -3.59
N HIS A 132 -15.50 10.39 -4.76
CA HIS A 132 -15.56 11.68 -5.46
C HIS A 132 -16.09 11.60 -6.90
N ILE A 133 -16.63 10.46 -7.32
CA ILE A 133 -17.17 10.31 -8.68
C ILE A 133 -18.65 10.71 -8.69
N ASP A 134 -18.96 11.83 -9.33
CA ASP A 134 -20.34 12.18 -9.68
C ASP A 134 -20.76 11.49 -10.98
N TYR A 135 -21.37 10.32 -10.85
CA TYR A 135 -21.82 9.54 -11.99
C TYR A 135 -22.93 10.22 -12.78
N ALA A 136 -23.76 11.06 -12.16
CA ALA A 136 -24.84 11.77 -12.83
C ALA A 136 -24.27 12.87 -13.74
N ALA A 137 -23.32 13.64 -13.24
CA ALA A 137 -22.61 14.62 -14.04
C ALA A 137 -21.83 13.97 -15.19
N ASN A 138 -21.13 12.85 -14.93
CA ASN A 138 -20.43 12.09 -15.95
C ASN A 138 -21.39 11.58 -17.04
N LEU A 139 -22.56 11.06 -16.68
CA LEU A 139 -23.59 10.66 -17.65
C LEU A 139 -24.08 11.85 -18.47
N GLY A 140 -24.25 13.02 -17.81
CA GLY A 140 -24.59 14.28 -18.47
C GLY A 140 -23.59 14.73 -19.51
N ALA A 141 -22.31 14.52 -19.29
CA ALA A 141 -21.19 14.89 -20.17
C ALA A 141 -20.98 13.94 -21.37
N LEU A 142 -21.59 12.76 -21.38
CA LEU A 142 -21.44 11.83 -22.50
C LEU A 142 -22.00 12.37 -23.82
N SER A 143 -21.39 11.97 -24.94
CA SER A 143 -21.95 12.22 -26.27
C SER A 143 -23.34 11.57 -26.42
N PHE A 144 -24.17 12.06 -27.34
CA PHE A 144 -25.49 11.49 -27.58
C PHE A 144 -25.44 9.99 -27.91
N ALA A 145 -24.50 9.59 -28.78
CA ALA A 145 -24.31 8.18 -29.13
C ALA A 145 -23.96 7.31 -27.94
N ASP A 146 -23.10 7.81 -27.06
CA ASP A 146 -22.67 7.09 -25.86
C ASP A 146 -23.80 7.03 -24.82
N LYS A 147 -24.61 8.09 -24.69
CA LYS A 147 -25.82 8.07 -23.85
C LYS A 147 -26.81 7.00 -24.33
N VAL A 148 -27.08 6.96 -25.64
CA VAL A 148 -27.94 5.93 -26.23
C VAL A 148 -27.39 4.54 -25.93
N GLN A 149 -26.11 4.32 -26.17
CA GLN A 149 -25.49 3.02 -25.87
C GLN A 149 -25.54 2.65 -24.39
N PHE A 150 -25.35 3.63 -23.49
CA PHE A 150 -25.49 3.43 -22.04
C PHE A 150 -26.89 2.95 -21.69
N TRP A 151 -27.92 3.63 -22.21
CA TRP A 151 -29.31 3.28 -21.95
C TRP A 151 -29.72 1.95 -22.56
N VAL A 152 -29.23 1.63 -23.77
CA VAL A 152 -29.47 0.32 -24.40
C VAL A 152 -28.91 -0.82 -23.55
N ILE A 153 -27.70 -0.67 -23.03
CA ILE A 153 -27.11 -1.69 -22.13
C ILE A 153 -27.93 -1.80 -20.83
N LEU A 154 -28.30 -0.68 -20.24
CA LEU A 154 -29.06 -0.68 -19.00
C LEU A 154 -30.44 -1.32 -19.18
N PHE A 155 -31.24 -0.84 -20.12
CA PHE A 155 -32.59 -1.37 -20.37
C PHE A 155 -32.59 -2.78 -20.97
N GLY A 156 -31.65 -3.06 -21.87
CA GLY A 156 -31.50 -4.40 -22.45
C GLY A 156 -31.11 -5.43 -21.40
N GLY A 157 -30.21 -5.09 -20.50
CA GLY A 157 -29.85 -5.97 -19.39
C GLY A 157 -30.97 -6.15 -18.36
N MET A 158 -31.69 -5.08 -18.00
CA MET A 158 -32.86 -5.19 -17.13
C MET A 158 -33.97 -6.07 -17.75
N MET A 159 -34.21 -5.90 -19.06
CA MET A 159 -35.16 -6.76 -19.78
C MET A 159 -34.72 -8.22 -19.76
N LEU A 160 -33.44 -8.50 -19.99
CA LEU A 160 -32.92 -9.87 -19.94
C LEU A 160 -33.13 -10.50 -18.54
N ILE A 161 -32.77 -9.80 -17.48
CA ILE A 161 -33.01 -10.24 -16.09
C ILE A 161 -34.50 -10.56 -15.87
N THR A 162 -35.36 -9.64 -16.27
CA THR A 162 -36.84 -9.84 -16.11
C THR A 162 -37.30 -11.07 -16.86
N VAL A 163 -36.86 -11.29 -18.09
CA VAL A 163 -37.27 -12.46 -18.90
C VAL A 163 -36.74 -13.75 -18.25
N LEU A 164 -35.52 -13.77 -17.78
CA LEU A 164 -34.96 -14.96 -17.11
C LEU A 164 -35.70 -15.30 -15.81
N THR A 165 -35.93 -14.30 -14.97
CA THR A 165 -36.69 -14.51 -13.70
C THR A 165 -38.10 -14.98 -13.96
N LEU A 166 -38.86 -14.31 -14.85
CA LEU A 166 -40.24 -14.71 -15.18
C LEU A 166 -40.29 -16.07 -15.85
N GLY A 167 -39.33 -16.36 -16.76
CA GLY A 167 -39.22 -17.67 -17.39
C GLY A 167 -38.99 -18.79 -16.37
N ALA A 168 -38.10 -18.59 -15.42
CA ALA A 168 -37.82 -19.55 -14.36
C ALA A 168 -39.03 -19.78 -13.45
N LEU A 169 -39.73 -18.72 -13.06
CA LEU A 169 -40.97 -18.82 -12.28
C LEU A 169 -42.06 -19.62 -12.99
N VAL A 170 -42.25 -19.40 -14.29
CA VAL A 170 -43.23 -20.17 -15.11
C VAL A 170 -42.83 -21.64 -15.21
N ILE A 171 -41.55 -21.93 -15.35
CA ILE A 171 -41.04 -23.32 -15.38
C ILE A 171 -41.25 -24.00 -14.04
N ASP A 172 -40.87 -23.37 -12.93
CA ASP A 172 -41.05 -23.93 -11.59
C ASP A 172 -42.54 -24.15 -11.30
N PHE A 173 -43.40 -23.21 -11.68
CA PHE A 173 -44.86 -23.36 -11.52
C PHE A 173 -45.44 -24.51 -12.34
N ARG A 174 -44.92 -24.76 -13.55
CA ARG A 174 -45.37 -25.88 -14.41
C ARG A 174 -44.80 -27.23 -13.99
N LEU A 175 -43.59 -27.24 -13.39
CA LEU A 175 -42.96 -28.47 -12.95
C LEU A 175 -43.38 -28.90 -11.52
N SER A 176 -44.06 -28.02 -10.77
CA SER A 176 -44.66 -28.36 -9.47
C SER A 176 -46.04 -28.93 -9.73
N PRO A 177 -46.24 -30.26 -9.90
CA PRO A 177 -47.57 -30.85 -10.01
C PRO A 177 -48.29 -30.63 -8.70
N SER A 178 -49.57 -30.27 -8.78
CA SER A 178 -50.48 -30.10 -7.66
C SER A 178 -50.81 -31.43 -6.97
N THR A 179 -49.81 -32.14 -6.48
CA THR A 179 -49.99 -33.33 -5.63
C THR A 179 -49.72 -32.92 -4.19
N SER A 180 -50.79 -32.87 -3.45
CA SER A 180 -50.87 -32.69 -2.01
C SER A 180 -50.21 -33.86 -1.26
N SER A 181 -48.91 -33.90 -1.22
CA SER A 181 -48.16 -34.73 -0.28
C SER A 181 -47.05 -33.89 0.31
N SER A 182 -47.10 -33.79 1.60
CA SER A 182 -46.44 -32.86 2.50
C SER A 182 -44.97 -33.17 2.81
N ASP A 183 -44.12 -33.56 1.87
CA ASP A 183 -42.72 -33.88 2.19
C ASP A 183 -41.72 -33.65 1.07
N ASP A 184 -41.95 -32.80 0.06
CA ASP A 184 -40.94 -32.51 -0.97
C ASP A 184 -40.53 -31.02 -1.02
N GLU A 185 -39.40 -30.71 -0.39
CA GLU A 185 -38.68 -29.43 -0.46
C GLU A 185 -38.01 -29.15 -1.85
N GLY A 186 -38.48 -29.77 -2.94
CA GLY A 186 -37.82 -29.79 -4.24
C GLY A 186 -38.14 -28.67 -5.23
N GLY A 187 -39.11 -27.77 -4.96
CA GLY A 187 -39.75 -26.91 -5.97
C GLY A 187 -39.05 -25.58 -6.30
N GLY A 188 -37.88 -25.25 -5.77
CA GLY A 188 -37.23 -23.92 -5.96
C GLY A 188 -35.90 -23.90 -6.74
N GLY A 189 -35.50 -25.03 -7.31
CA GLY A 189 -34.15 -25.16 -7.87
C GLY A 189 -33.89 -24.29 -9.11
N VAL A 190 -34.87 -24.22 -10.03
CA VAL A 190 -34.71 -23.44 -11.28
C VAL A 190 -34.75 -21.95 -10.99
N THR A 191 -35.62 -21.51 -10.10
CA THR A 191 -35.70 -20.12 -9.66
C THR A 191 -34.42 -19.69 -8.95
N ALA A 192 -33.84 -20.54 -8.09
CA ALA A 192 -32.59 -20.24 -7.40
C ALA A 192 -31.41 -20.08 -8.39
N ILE A 193 -31.32 -20.93 -9.40
CA ILE A 193 -30.32 -20.84 -10.46
C ILE A 193 -30.53 -19.56 -11.27
N ALA A 194 -31.76 -19.21 -11.64
CA ALA A 194 -32.07 -17.99 -12.36
C ALA A 194 -31.67 -16.72 -11.58
N LEU A 195 -32.01 -16.66 -10.29
CA LEU A 195 -31.61 -15.56 -9.42
C LEU A 195 -30.07 -15.41 -9.31
N PHE A 196 -29.34 -16.52 -9.26
CA PHE A 196 -27.88 -16.49 -9.28
C PHE A 196 -27.33 -15.95 -10.61
N VAL A 197 -27.90 -16.38 -11.74
CA VAL A 197 -27.51 -15.86 -13.07
C VAL A 197 -27.87 -14.37 -13.18
N ASP A 198 -29.04 -13.95 -12.69
CA ASP A 198 -29.46 -12.55 -12.66
C ASP A 198 -28.52 -11.68 -11.84
N PHE A 199 -28.04 -12.18 -10.70
CA PHE A 199 -27.02 -11.52 -9.90
C PHE A 199 -25.73 -11.33 -10.69
N LEU A 200 -25.25 -12.37 -11.39
CA LEU A 200 -24.03 -12.27 -12.22
C LEU A 200 -24.20 -11.30 -13.39
N VAL A 201 -25.35 -11.32 -14.05
CA VAL A 201 -25.66 -10.38 -15.14
C VAL A 201 -25.76 -8.95 -14.61
N GLY A 202 -26.46 -8.74 -13.50
CA GLY A 202 -26.58 -7.43 -12.83
C GLY A 202 -25.23 -6.86 -12.39
N TYR A 203 -24.39 -7.70 -11.80
CA TYR A 203 -23.03 -7.33 -11.42
C TYR A 203 -22.17 -6.98 -12.65
N GLY A 204 -22.23 -7.80 -13.70
CA GLY A 204 -21.51 -7.55 -14.96
C GLY A 204 -21.96 -6.25 -15.63
N MET A 205 -23.26 -5.97 -15.66
CA MET A 205 -23.81 -4.70 -16.11
C MET A 205 -23.30 -3.51 -15.29
N TYR A 206 -23.41 -3.59 -13.96
CA TYR A 206 -22.94 -2.55 -13.06
C TYR A 206 -21.47 -2.25 -13.30
N ALA A 207 -20.62 -3.28 -13.31
CA ALA A 207 -19.19 -3.12 -13.55
C ALA A 207 -18.88 -2.55 -14.93
N GLY A 208 -19.61 -3.00 -15.96
CA GLY A 208 -19.45 -2.50 -17.34
C GLY A 208 -19.88 -1.05 -17.52
N LEU A 209 -21.01 -0.65 -16.96
CA LEU A 209 -21.52 0.73 -17.01
C LEU A 209 -20.63 1.66 -16.20
N LYS A 210 -20.22 1.26 -14.99
CA LYS A 210 -19.29 2.00 -14.14
C LYS A 210 -17.93 2.21 -14.85
N GLY A 211 -17.39 1.15 -15.46
CA GLY A 211 -16.15 1.23 -16.22
C GLY A 211 -16.26 2.15 -17.42
N ARG A 212 -17.41 2.20 -18.10
CA ARG A 212 -17.65 3.12 -19.22
C ARG A 212 -17.71 4.57 -18.77
N LEU A 213 -18.50 4.89 -17.76
CA LEU A 213 -18.56 6.25 -17.20
C LEU A 213 -17.18 6.76 -16.75
N ARG A 214 -16.33 5.85 -16.28
CA ARG A 214 -14.95 6.16 -15.91
C ARG A 214 -14.05 6.39 -17.13
N ARG A 215 -14.22 5.64 -18.22
CA ARG A 215 -13.36 5.70 -19.41
C ARG A 215 -13.47 7.01 -20.22
N TYR A 216 -14.54 7.74 -20.06
CA TYR A 216 -14.74 8.98 -20.83
C TYR A 216 -13.85 10.13 -20.38
N MET A 217 -13.36 10.05 -19.15
CA MET A 217 -12.51 11.08 -18.54
C MET A 217 -11.08 10.61 -18.29
N THR A 218 -10.72 9.40 -18.73
CA THR A 218 -9.39 8.83 -18.50
C THR A 218 -8.35 9.49 -19.41
N PHE A 219 -7.26 9.85 -18.80
CA PHE A 219 -6.01 10.16 -19.46
C PHE A 219 -5.04 8.99 -19.25
N ASN A 220 -4.05 8.87 -20.12
CA ASN A 220 -3.02 7.85 -19.97
C ASN A 220 -1.76 8.46 -19.37
N LEU A 221 -1.29 7.88 -18.27
CA LEU A 221 0.00 8.21 -17.72
C LEU A 221 1.12 7.49 -18.48
N SER A 222 2.23 8.16 -18.64
CA SER A 222 3.40 7.56 -19.30
C SER A 222 4.11 6.59 -18.36
N LYS A 223 3.81 5.31 -18.48
CA LYS A 223 4.44 4.24 -17.70
C LYS A 223 5.97 4.26 -17.74
N ARG A 224 6.56 4.76 -18.83
CA ARG A 224 8.03 4.86 -18.95
C ARG A 224 8.67 5.76 -17.90
N VAL A 225 8.00 6.85 -17.55
CA VAL A 225 8.49 7.78 -16.52
C VAL A 225 8.33 7.16 -15.14
N LEU A 226 7.22 6.43 -14.95
CA LEU A 226 6.85 5.80 -13.70
C LEU A 226 7.77 4.62 -13.31
N MET A 227 8.46 4.02 -14.28
CA MET A 227 9.33 2.84 -14.06
C MET A 227 10.81 3.19 -13.89
N LYS A 228 11.20 4.47 -13.91
CA LYS A 228 12.58 4.86 -13.67
C LYS A 228 12.96 4.66 -12.22
N LYS A 229 14.20 4.23 -11.99
CA LYS A 229 14.78 4.23 -10.66
C LYS A 229 14.84 5.66 -10.13
N VAL A 230 14.24 5.86 -8.96
CA VAL A 230 14.15 7.17 -8.31
C VAL A 230 15.25 7.30 -7.26
N ASP A 231 15.99 8.36 -7.32
CA ASP A 231 16.96 8.79 -6.33
C ASP A 231 16.73 10.26 -5.96
N ARG A 232 17.53 10.77 -5.03
CA ARG A 232 17.41 12.15 -4.52
C ARG A 232 17.56 13.22 -5.60
N ASN A 233 18.32 12.93 -6.65
CA ASN A 233 18.60 13.85 -7.74
C ASN A 233 17.68 13.65 -8.95
N THR A 234 16.72 12.74 -8.85
CA THR A 234 15.79 12.48 -9.94
C THR A 234 14.80 13.63 -10.08
N TRP A 235 14.72 14.18 -11.30
CA TRP A 235 13.73 15.15 -11.71
C TRP A 235 12.86 14.56 -12.81
N VAL A 236 11.60 14.92 -12.81
CA VAL A 236 10.62 14.47 -13.79
C VAL A 236 9.88 15.66 -14.35
N SER A 237 9.84 15.74 -15.68
CA SER A 237 9.02 16.73 -16.38
C SER A 237 7.57 16.28 -16.36
N VAL A 238 6.69 17.19 -15.97
CA VAL A 238 5.24 16.95 -15.91
C VAL A 238 4.69 16.62 -17.30
N THR A 239 5.21 17.26 -18.33
CA THR A 239 4.82 16.99 -19.73
C THR A 239 5.12 15.55 -20.18
N ASP A 240 6.07 14.87 -19.53
CA ASP A 240 6.37 13.48 -19.82
C ASP A 240 5.45 12.50 -19.10
N LEU A 241 4.83 12.94 -17.99
CA LEU A 241 3.93 12.10 -17.18
C LEU A 241 2.57 11.91 -17.86
N VAL A 242 1.99 12.99 -18.37
CA VAL A 242 0.59 13.03 -18.78
C VAL A 242 0.48 12.90 -20.29
N ARG A 243 -0.37 12.02 -20.75
CA ARG A 243 -0.65 11.79 -22.18
C ARG A 243 -2.14 11.58 -22.41
N GLY A 244 -2.57 11.86 -23.62
CA GLY A 244 -3.93 11.62 -24.05
C GLY A 244 -4.71 12.91 -24.23
N SER A 245 -5.95 12.77 -24.67
CA SER A 245 -6.89 13.86 -24.86
C SER A 245 -8.21 13.46 -24.21
N PRO A 246 -8.84 14.32 -23.42
CA PRO A 246 -10.15 14.05 -22.87
C PRO A 246 -11.18 13.98 -24.00
N LYS A 247 -12.19 13.16 -23.83
CA LYS A 247 -13.31 13.06 -24.76
C LYS A 247 -14.42 14.07 -24.48
N VAL A 248 -14.35 14.72 -23.34
CA VAL A 248 -15.28 15.74 -22.86
C VAL A 248 -14.49 16.92 -22.34
N ASP A 249 -15.10 18.06 -22.27
CA ASP A 249 -14.50 19.25 -21.66
C ASP A 249 -14.30 18.99 -20.16
N LEU A 250 -13.11 19.34 -19.67
CA LEU A 250 -12.75 19.23 -18.26
C LEU A 250 -12.69 20.62 -17.64
N GLU A 251 -13.31 20.80 -16.48
CA GLU A 251 -13.31 22.03 -15.72
C GLU A 251 -12.61 21.84 -14.37
N ASP A 252 -11.96 22.89 -13.88
CA ASP A 252 -11.25 22.92 -12.58
C ASP A 252 -10.24 21.77 -12.44
N VAL A 253 -9.41 21.59 -13.46
CA VAL A 253 -8.49 20.45 -13.54
C VAL A 253 -7.26 20.70 -12.69
N THR A 254 -6.99 19.80 -11.75
CA THR A 254 -5.78 19.84 -10.93
C THR A 254 -4.95 18.57 -11.14
N LEU A 255 -3.73 18.74 -11.58
CA LEU A 255 -2.74 17.66 -11.64
C LEU A 255 -1.88 17.71 -10.38
N ARG A 256 -1.79 16.60 -9.67
CA ARG A 256 -0.99 16.45 -8.46
C ARG A 256 -0.08 15.25 -8.53
N VAL A 257 1.11 15.38 -7.94
CA VAL A 257 2.01 14.26 -7.67
C VAL A 257 2.22 14.18 -6.17
N VAL A 258 1.86 13.05 -5.59
CA VAL A 258 1.93 12.80 -4.14
C VAL A 258 2.81 11.61 -3.88
N ALA A 259 3.74 11.73 -2.93
CA ALA A 259 4.47 10.58 -2.39
C ALA A 259 3.92 10.22 -1.01
N CYS A 260 3.88 8.92 -0.68
CA CYS A 260 3.32 8.48 0.59
C CYS A 260 4.02 7.26 1.17
N ASN A 261 3.96 7.15 2.50
CA ASN A 261 4.22 5.90 3.19
C ASN A 261 2.91 5.16 3.42
N MET A 262 2.93 3.86 3.13
CA MET A 262 1.80 2.97 3.34
C MET A 262 2.19 1.88 4.34
N GLU A 263 1.46 1.77 5.43
CA GLU A 263 1.49 0.57 6.28
C GLU A 263 0.76 -0.56 5.59
N LYS A 264 1.36 -1.73 5.58
CA LYS A 264 0.75 -2.95 5.05
C LYS A 264 0.89 -4.09 6.04
N GLY A 265 -0.15 -4.84 6.16
CA GLY A 265 -0.14 -6.01 7.02
C GLY A 265 -1.32 -6.91 6.80
N GLN A 266 -1.27 -8.01 7.54
CA GLN A 266 -2.30 -9.00 7.53
C GLN A 266 -2.61 -9.38 8.97
N TYR A 267 -3.87 -9.41 9.34
CA TYR A 267 -4.31 -9.84 10.66
C TYR A 267 -5.44 -10.84 10.57
N TYR A 268 -5.64 -11.58 11.65
CA TYR A 268 -6.73 -12.52 11.75
C TYR A 268 -7.91 -11.88 12.47
N ARG A 269 -9.09 -12.02 11.90
CA ARG A 269 -10.36 -11.59 12.49
C ARG A 269 -11.20 -12.81 12.81
N GLY A 270 -11.83 -12.83 14.00
CA GLY A 270 -12.63 -13.97 14.48
C GLY A 270 -11.79 -14.95 15.32
N SER A 271 -12.45 -15.96 15.86
CA SER A 271 -11.85 -16.99 16.73
C SER A 271 -12.30 -18.39 16.28
N GLY A 272 -11.45 -19.38 16.54
CA GLY A 272 -11.76 -20.79 16.21
C GLY A 272 -11.86 -21.05 14.72
N SER A 273 -12.93 -21.74 14.32
CA SER A 273 -13.22 -22.11 12.91
C SER A 273 -13.57 -20.92 12.02
N ASP A 274 -14.03 -19.82 12.61
CA ASP A 274 -14.48 -18.61 11.88
C ASP A 274 -13.35 -17.58 11.69
N ARG A 275 -12.11 -18.00 11.89
CA ARG A 275 -10.94 -17.14 11.75
C ARG A 275 -10.68 -16.81 10.29
N THR A 276 -10.90 -15.56 9.90
CA THR A 276 -10.62 -15.05 8.56
C THR A 276 -9.36 -14.17 8.56
N THR A 277 -8.64 -14.17 7.45
CA THR A 277 -7.48 -13.31 7.26
C THR A 277 -7.91 -12.02 6.57
N VAL A 278 -7.54 -10.88 7.15
CA VAL A 278 -7.81 -9.55 6.61
C VAL A 278 -6.50 -8.87 6.26
N ASP A 279 -6.37 -8.47 5.00
CA ASP A 279 -5.26 -7.63 4.54
C ASP A 279 -5.62 -6.16 4.73
N PHE A 280 -4.65 -5.34 5.16
CA PHE A 280 -4.81 -3.90 5.21
C PHE A 280 -3.65 -3.19 4.50
N SER A 281 -3.95 -2.01 3.99
CA SER A 281 -2.97 -1.10 3.39
C SER A 281 -3.44 0.33 3.66
N GLU A 282 -2.78 1.03 4.58
CA GLU A 282 -3.21 2.33 5.06
C GLU A 282 -2.11 3.38 4.91
N PRO A 283 -2.43 4.58 4.40
CA PRO A 283 -1.48 5.67 4.32
C PRO A 283 -1.23 6.25 5.71
N ILE A 284 0.04 6.43 6.07
CA ILE A 284 0.44 7.03 7.36
C ILE A 284 1.05 8.41 7.21
N GLN A 285 1.61 8.69 6.04
CA GLN A 285 2.23 9.98 5.74
C GLN A 285 2.17 10.23 4.25
N ALA A 286 1.80 11.44 3.85
CA ALA A 286 1.77 11.88 2.46
C ALA A 286 2.51 13.20 2.30
N LEU A 287 3.10 13.40 1.13
CA LEU A 287 3.87 14.57 0.74
C LEU A 287 3.49 15.00 -0.67
N LEU A 288 3.04 16.23 -0.82
CA LEU A 288 2.82 16.84 -2.13
C LEU A 288 4.18 17.18 -2.76
N LEU A 289 4.46 16.60 -3.92
CA LEU A 289 5.66 16.87 -4.71
C LEU A 289 5.41 17.93 -5.79
N PHE A 290 4.19 17.95 -6.35
CA PHE A 290 3.79 18.87 -7.40
C PHE A 290 2.28 19.09 -7.38
N GLU A 291 1.84 20.31 -7.68
CA GLU A 291 0.44 20.66 -7.95
C GLU A 291 0.38 21.78 -8.98
N GLN A 292 -0.47 21.61 -10.00
CA GLN A 292 -0.80 22.65 -10.96
C GLN A 292 -2.29 22.60 -11.28
N LYS A 293 -2.92 23.77 -11.34
CA LYS A 293 -4.34 23.95 -11.68
C LYS A 293 -4.50 24.57 -13.05
N VAL A 294 -5.51 24.10 -13.76
CA VAL A 294 -5.93 24.63 -15.06
C VAL A 294 -7.45 24.74 -15.04
N ASP A 295 -7.97 25.89 -15.41
CA ASP A 295 -9.41 26.16 -15.32
C ASP A 295 -10.21 25.28 -16.30
N HIS A 296 -9.69 25.06 -17.51
CA HIS A 296 -10.42 24.36 -18.57
C HIS A 296 -9.47 23.63 -19.50
N ILE A 297 -9.87 22.40 -19.91
CA ILE A 297 -9.24 21.62 -20.96
C ILE A 297 -10.32 21.16 -21.93
N ALA A 298 -10.30 21.64 -23.17
CA ALA A 298 -11.30 21.30 -24.16
C ALA A 298 -11.18 19.85 -24.62
N ALA A 299 -12.31 19.23 -24.96
CA ALA A 299 -12.37 17.89 -25.52
C ALA A 299 -11.50 17.79 -26.77
N GLY A 300 -10.75 16.69 -26.88
CA GLY A 300 -9.87 16.41 -28.01
C GLY A 300 -8.51 17.12 -27.96
N THR A 301 -8.28 18.08 -27.06
CA THR A 301 -6.98 18.73 -26.90
C THR A 301 -6.01 17.82 -26.09
N SER A 302 -4.72 17.99 -26.33
CA SER A 302 -3.72 17.21 -25.60
C SER A 302 -3.60 17.73 -24.17
N ILE A 303 -3.85 16.88 -23.18
CA ILE A 303 -3.66 17.23 -21.75
C ILE A 303 -2.24 17.72 -21.48
N ARG A 304 -1.27 17.14 -22.17
CA ARG A 304 0.15 17.51 -22.05
C ARG A 304 0.44 18.99 -22.33
N GLU A 305 -0.35 19.64 -23.17
CA GLU A 305 -0.17 21.05 -23.54
C GLU A 305 -0.59 22.03 -22.44
N HIS A 306 -1.38 21.54 -21.48
CA HIS A 306 -1.94 22.36 -20.40
C HIS A 306 -1.11 22.31 -19.11
N PHE A 307 -0.21 21.33 -18.98
CA PHE A 307 0.63 21.18 -17.79
C PHE A 307 2.11 21.32 -18.16
N SER A 308 2.84 22.04 -17.34
CA SER A 308 4.26 22.29 -17.52
C SER A 308 5.01 22.26 -16.19
N GLY A 309 6.33 22.27 -16.24
CA GLY A 309 7.17 22.27 -15.06
C GLY A 309 7.83 20.92 -14.79
N GLU A 310 8.59 20.90 -13.73
CA GLU A 310 9.36 19.75 -13.28
C GLU A 310 9.24 19.63 -11.76
N PHE A 311 9.34 18.40 -11.25
CA PHE A 311 9.42 18.16 -9.83
C PHE A 311 10.54 17.17 -9.50
N GLY A 312 11.10 17.33 -8.31
CA GLY A 312 12.19 16.49 -7.80
C GLY A 312 11.73 15.63 -6.63
N PHE A 313 12.44 14.54 -6.40
CA PHE A 313 12.13 13.58 -5.34
C PHE A 313 12.92 13.81 -4.03
N ALA A 314 13.78 14.82 -3.95
CA ALA A 314 14.60 15.07 -2.75
C ALA A 314 13.77 15.12 -1.46
N ALA A 315 12.67 15.88 -1.47
CA ALA A 315 11.79 16.03 -0.31
C ALA A 315 11.18 14.69 0.15
N MET A 316 10.91 13.76 -0.77
CA MET A 316 10.41 12.43 -0.43
C MET A 316 11.42 11.66 0.42
N PHE A 317 12.71 11.72 0.08
CA PHE A 317 13.76 11.05 0.86
C PHE A 317 13.98 11.69 2.22
N ASP A 318 13.74 13.00 2.36
CA ASP A 318 13.88 13.71 3.61
C ASP A 318 12.74 13.44 4.59
N TYR A 319 11.51 13.41 4.12
CA TYR A 319 10.32 13.40 4.96
C TYR A 319 9.63 12.04 5.09
N LEU A 320 9.80 11.11 4.14
CA LEU A 320 9.20 9.79 4.20
C LEU A 320 10.15 8.76 4.82
N TYR A 321 9.55 7.77 5.47
CA TYR A 321 10.28 6.62 5.98
C TYR A 321 10.74 5.72 4.82
N PRO A 322 11.98 5.18 4.89
CA PRO A 322 12.43 4.21 3.89
C PRO A 322 11.56 2.95 3.92
N PRO A 323 11.46 2.20 2.80
CA PRO A 323 10.75 0.93 2.82
C PRO A 323 11.34 -0.02 3.85
N ASN A 324 10.49 -0.67 4.66
CA ASN A 324 10.91 -1.63 5.68
C ASN A 324 9.95 -2.83 5.68
N ARG A 325 10.28 -3.84 4.89
CA ARG A 325 9.44 -5.02 4.69
C ARG A 325 9.88 -6.19 5.57
N ILE A 326 8.93 -6.73 6.29
CA ILE A 326 9.07 -7.92 7.12
C ILE A 326 8.26 -9.06 6.49
N GLY A 327 8.96 -10.05 5.94
CA GLY A 327 8.30 -11.06 5.11
C GLY A 327 7.69 -10.48 3.82
N ALA A 328 6.71 -11.18 3.26
CA ALA A 328 6.06 -10.78 2.01
C ALA A 328 4.92 -9.76 2.21
N LYS A 329 4.33 -9.71 3.40
CA LYS A 329 3.03 -9.05 3.62
C LYS A 329 3.05 -7.89 4.60
N HIS A 330 4.05 -7.82 5.49
CA HIS A 330 4.07 -6.82 6.58
C HIS A 330 5.14 -5.77 6.36
N GLY A 331 4.85 -4.54 6.75
CA GLY A 331 5.85 -3.47 6.79
C GLY A 331 5.34 -2.11 6.33
N ILE A 332 6.29 -1.28 5.97
CA ILE A 332 6.08 0.02 5.36
C ILE A 332 6.63 0.01 3.95
N ASP A 333 5.83 0.52 3.03
CA ASP A 333 6.25 0.79 1.66
C ASP A 333 6.20 2.29 1.36
N VAL A 334 6.97 2.70 0.35
CA VAL A 334 6.90 4.03 -0.24
C VAL A 334 6.26 3.92 -1.60
N TYR A 335 5.28 4.77 -1.83
CA TYR A 335 4.59 4.93 -3.10
C TYR A 335 4.68 6.38 -3.54
N TRP A 336 4.52 6.61 -4.81
CA TRP A 336 4.11 7.90 -5.30
C TRP A 336 2.96 7.73 -6.27
N GLU A 337 2.13 8.73 -6.37
CA GLU A 337 0.86 8.68 -7.05
C GLU A 337 0.67 9.95 -7.87
N VAL A 338 0.18 9.80 -9.09
CA VAL A 338 -0.23 10.90 -9.93
C VAL A 338 -1.75 10.95 -9.91
N GLN A 339 -2.29 12.10 -9.55
CA GLN A 339 -3.72 12.34 -9.45
C GLN A 339 -4.13 13.41 -10.44
N LEU A 340 -5.16 13.15 -11.24
CA LEU A 340 -5.88 14.16 -12.00
C LEU A 340 -7.25 14.34 -11.34
N LEU A 341 -7.43 15.50 -10.74
CA LEU A 341 -8.66 15.88 -10.07
C LEU A 341 -9.43 16.80 -11.00
N VAL A 342 -10.67 16.46 -11.28
CA VAL A 342 -11.59 17.32 -12.04
C VAL A 342 -12.89 17.42 -11.26
N ARG A 343 -13.73 18.39 -11.61
CA ARG A 343 -14.97 18.67 -10.90
C ARG A 343 -15.86 17.44 -10.69
N HIS A 344 -15.85 16.50 -11.61
CA HIS A 344 -16.76 15.34 -11.61
C HIS A 344 -16.05 13.99 -11.48
N LEU A 345 -14.73 13.95 -11.55
CA LEU A 345 -13.95 12.72 -11.53
C LEU A 345 -12.59 12.93 -10.88
N ILE A 346 -12.17 11.94 -10.14
CA ILE A 346 -10.79 11.78 -9.73
C ILE A 346 -10.25 10.57 -10.46
N ASP A 347 -9.23 10.78 -11.29
CA ASP A 347 -8.45 9.70 -11.85
C ASP A 347 -7.07 9.69 -11.20
N GLN A 348 -6.62 8.51 -10.81
CA GLN A 348 -5.36 8.35 -10.11
C GLN A 348 -4.66 7.08 -10.57
N GLU A 349 -3.34 7.12 -10.61
CA GLU A 349 -2.51 5.95 -10.82
C GLU A 349 -1.46 5.86 -9.70
N LEU A 350 -1.53 4.78 -8.93
CA LEU A 350 -0.57 4.48 -7.89
C LEU A 350 0.68 3.87 -8.51
N VAL A 351 1.80 4.54 -8.31
CA VAL A 351 3.11 4.09 -8.77
C VAL A 351 3.86 3.45 -7.62
N GLY A 352 3.82 2.17 -7.58
CA GLY A 352 4.54 1.47 -6.53
C GLY A 352 3.99 0.08 -6.24
N PRO A 353 4.50 -0.65 -5.28
CA PRO A 353 5.57 -0.30 -4.35
C PRO A 353 6.89 -0.11 -5.06
N VAL A 354 7.60 0.94 -4.73
CA VAL A 354 8.83 1.27 -5.42
C VAL A 354 9.96 0.39 -4.91
N ASN A 355 10.27 -0.65 -5.66
CA ASN A 355 11.48 -1.44 -5.43
C ASN A 355 12.75 -0.72 -5.90
N ASP A 356 12.58 0.39 -6.61
CA ASP A 356 13.63 1.08 -7.35
C ASP A 356 14.09 2.39 -6.72
N PHE A 357 13.76 2.64 -5.46
CA PHE A 357 14.37 3.72 -4.70
C PHE A 357 15.79 3.36 -4.28
N ARG A 358 16.68 4.35 -4.36
CA ARG A 358 17.99 4.23 -3.77
C ARG A 358 17.88 4.33 -2.25
N TYR A 359 17.81 3.17 -1.57
CA TYR A 359 17.55 3.06 -0.13
C TYR A 359 18.49 3.94 0.74
N GLN A 360 19.72 4.08 0.32
CA GLN A 360 20.73 4.86 1.04
C GLN A 360 20.40 6.35 1.08
N ASP A 361 19.66 6.87 0.11
CA ASP A 361 19.31 8.28 0.03
C ASP A 361 18.36 8.74 1.14
N PHE A 362 17.61 7.81 1.73
CA PHE A 362 16.76 8.10 2.90
C PHE A 362 17.56 8.42 4.19
N PHE A 363 18.85 8.13 4.21
CA PHE A 363 19.75 8.33 5.35
C PHE A 363 20.81 9.41 5.09
N GLN A 364 20.70 10.15 4.01
CA GLN A 364 21.54 11.32 3.77
C GLN A 364 20.97 12.52 4.53
N ALA A 365 21.86 13.37 5.04
CA ALA A 365 21.44 14.65 5.58
C ALA A 365 20.68 15.44 4.51
N PRO A 366 19.61 16.17 4.85
CA PRO A 366 18.94 17.03 3.90
C PRO A 366 19.97 17.99 3.33
N ALA A 367 20.01 18.10 2.00
CA ALA A 367 20.84 19.09 1.34
C ALA A 367 20.46 20.45 1.93
N SER A 368 21.44 21.18 2.46
CA SER A 368 21.22 22.51 3.06
C SER A 368 20.33 23.31 2.12
N SER A 369 19.15 23.64 2.61
CA SER A 369 18.00 24.18 1.92
C SER A 369 18.31 25.21 0.84
N GLY A 370 18.52 24.76 -0.38
CA GLY A 370 18.06 25.55 -1.51
C GLY A 370 16.55 25.39 -1.55
N GLU A 371 15.83 26.44 -1.22
CA GLU A 371 14.37 26.46 -1.38
C GLU A 371 14.04 26.02 -2.79
N PRO A 372 13.09 25.06 -2.96
CA PRO A 372 12.59 24.76 -4.30
C PRO A 372 11.97 26.06 -4.81
N LYS A 373 12.56 26.64 -5.86
CA LYS A 373 11.92 27.71 -6.59
C LYS A 373 10.66 27.11 -7.22
N ILE A 374 9.54 27.31 -6.55
CA ILE A 374 8.23 27.16 -7.16
C ILE A 374 8.13 28.33 -8.14
N SER A 375 8.40 28.04 -9.42
CA SER A 375 8.06 28.98 -10.48
C SER A 375 6.55 29.03 -10.59
N ALA A 376 6.00 30.20 -10.27
CA ALA A 376 4.60 30.54 -10.44
C ALA A 376 4.15 30.41 -11.90
#